data_2b10c1760bc385919874c8dcefd26826
#
_entry.id   2b10c1760bc385919874c8dcefd26826
#
_cell.length_a   1.000
_cell.length_b   1.000
_cell.length_c   1.000
_cell.angle_alpha   90.00
_cell.angle_beta   90.00
_cell.angle_gamma   90.00
#
_symmetry.space_group_name_H-M   'P 1'
#
loop_
_entity.id
_entity.type
_entity.pdbx_description
1 polymer ?
#
loop_
_entity_poly.entity_id
_entity_poly.type
_entity_poly.pdbx_seq_one_letter_code
_entity_poly.pdbx_strand_id
1 'polypeptide(L)'
;MHRQRHAQTSLYWQDDRSFELPVSYYHAVNNWGTSPGFSATVPNFNRLIGTDCFECHSSYISHKKNTAAGDHYFAADAAVEILDKNSLVLGIGCQRCHGPAAAHVNFHTENPGKQTAGHITANKTLNRQQQLDQCAVCHSGNDKRKIQSRFMFRPGDLLANYFLPAAVADSTRHFDVHGNQF
;
A
#
# COMPACT_ATOMS: atom_id res chain seq x y z
N MET A 1 -0.15 -7.14 17.29
CA MET A 1 0.65 -5.90 17.18
C MET A 1 1.89 -6.20 16.33
N HIS A 2 1.91 -5.77 15.07
CA HIS A 2 3.13 -5.85 14.28
C HIS A 2 4.16 -4.86 14.85
N ARG A 3 5.28 -5.35 15.35
CA ARG A 3 6.43 -4.52 15.71
C ARG A 3 6.91 -3.84 14.43
N GLN A 4 6.69 -2.56 14.31
CA GLN A 4 7.29 -1.76 13.25
C GLN A 4 8.80 -1.77 13.45
N ARG A 5 9.53 -2.39 12.53
CA ARG A 5 10.96 -2.71 12.74
C ARG A 5 11.91 -1.62 12.24
N HIS A 6 11.43 -0.69 11.42
CA HIS A 6 12.29 0.27 10.73
C HIS A 6 12.01 1.70 11.16
N ALA A 7 10.92 2.29 10.66
CA ALA A 7 10.57 3.66 10.95
C ALA A 7 9.05 3.86 11.04
N GLN A 8 8.64 4.94 11.67
CA GLN A 8 7.26 5.42 11.72
C GLN A 8 7.20 6.84 11.20
N THR A 9 6.47 7.03 10.11
CA THR A 9 6.14 8.34 9.59
C THR A 9 4.71 8.68 9.98
N SER A 10 4.47 9.89 10.44
CA SER A 10 3.14 10.35 10.81
C SER A 10 2.52 11.13 9.67
N LEU A 11 1.19 10.99 9.55
CA LEU A 11 0.40 11.74 8.61
C LEU A 11 -0.52 12.68 9.38
N TYR A 12 -0.88 13.81 8.77
CA TYR A 12 -1.96 14.65 9.26
C TYR A 12 -3.01 14.86 8.17
N TRP A 13 -4.20 15.21 8.58
CA TRP A 13 -5.32 15.46 7.71
C TRP A 13 -5.66 16.94 7.70
N GLN A 14 -5.85 17.47 6.52
CA GLN A 14 -6.46 18.76 6.30
C GLN A 14 -7.66 18.53 5.36
N ASP A 15 -8.84 18.67 5.91
CA ASP A 15 -10.10 18.30 5.25
C ASP A 15 -10.06 16.83 4.73
N ASP A 16 -10.23 16.65 3.44
CA ASP A 16 -10.23 15.35 2.76
C ASP A 16 -8.87 14.95 2.17
N ARG A 17 -7.79 15.63 2.60
CA ARG A 17 -6.42 15.39 2.10
C ARG A 17 -5.51 14.94 3.22
N SER A 18 -4.62 14.03 2.90
CA SER A 18 -3.60 13.53 3.81
C SER A 18 -2.22 14.07 3.43
N PHE A 19 -1.43 14.45 4.42
CA PHE A 19 -0.09 15.00 4.23
C PHE A 19 0.90 14.27 5.12
N GLU A 20 2.11 14.06 4.62
CA GLU A 20 3.21 13.47 5.38
C GLU A 20 3.96 14.53 6.18
N LEU A 21 4.25 14.22 7.45
CA LEU A 21 5.11 15.04 8.27
C LEU A 21 6.59 14.89 7.87
N PRO A 22 7.37 15.99 7.95
CA PRO A 22 8.79 15.96 7.57
C PRO A 22 9.69 15.22 8.56
N VAL A 23 9.12 14.60 9.60
CA VAL A 23 9.84 13.87 10.63
C VAL A 23 9.31 12.46 10.80
N SER A 24 10.22 11.51 10.96
CA SER A 24 9.96 10.09 11.21
C SER A 24 10.73 9.61 12.43
N TYR A 25 10.16 8.67 13.15
CA TYR A 25 10.85 7.98 14.24
C TYR A 25 11.53 6.72 13.71
N TYR A 26 12.82 6.60 13.92
CA TYR A 26 13.65 5.49 13.46
C TYR A 26 13.95 4.53 14.60
N HIS A 27 13.37 3.33 14.59
CA HIS A 27 13.52 2.34 15.66
C HIS A 27 14.96 1.84 15.82
N ALA A 28 15.70 1.72 14.72
CA ALA A 28 17.09 1.23 14.76
C ALA A 28 18.04 2.11 15.61
N VAL A 29 17.79 3.41 15.60
CA VAL A 29 18.60 4.39 16.33
C VAL A 29 17.85 5.01 17.52
N ASN A 30 16.61 4.57 17.74
CA ASN A 30 15.74 5.03 18.83
C ASN A 30 15.62 6.57 18.87
N ASN A 31 15.47 7.20 17.70
CA ASN A 31 15.48 8.64 17.59
C ASN A 31 14.61 9.15 16.44
N TRP A 32 14.27 10.44 16.51
CA TRP A 32 13.61 11.17 15.44
C TRP A 32 14.63 11.63 14.40
N GLY A 33 14.22 11.63 13.14
CA GLY A 33 15.00 12.14 12.03
C GLY A 33 14.11 12.67 10.92
N THR A 34 14.72 13.23 9.89
CA THR A 34 14.01 13.70 8.71
C THR A 34 13.35 12.53 7.97
N SER A 35 12.10 12.68 7.59
CA SER A 35 11.40 11.70 6.75
C SER A 35 12.09 11.58 5.38
N PRO A 36 12.12 10.40 4.75
CA PRO A 36 12.77 10.20 3.46
C PRO A 36 12.32 11.21 2.41
N GLY A 37 13.27 11.80 1.69
CA GLY A 37 13.00 12.79 0.65
C GLY A 37 12.56 14.18 1.13
N PHE A 38 12.60 14.45 2.44
CA PHE A 38 12.45 15.81 2.97
C PHE A 38 13.81 16.46 3.19
N SER A 39 13.85 17.79 3.12
CA SER A 39 15.04 18.57 3.48
C SER A 39 15.20 18.61 4.99
N ALA A 40 16.42 18.41 5.48
CA ALA A 40 16.73 18.56 6.90
C ALA A 40 16.79 20.03 7.35
N THR A 41 16.93 20.96 6.41
CA THR A 41 17.11 22.39 6.68
C THR A 41 15.91 23.26 6.34
N VAL A 42 15.04 22.76 5.45
CA VAL A 42 13.84 23.48 5.02
C VAL A 42 12.63 22.58 5.24
N PRO A 43 11.94 22.69 6.38
CA PRO A 43 10.75 21.91 6.66
C PRO A 43 9.66 22.19 5.63
N ASN A 44 9.08 21.11 5.10
CA ASN A 44 7.94 21.18 4.18
C ASN A 44 6.81 20.32 4.74
N PHE A 45 5.63 20.89 4.88
CA PHE A 45 4.44 20.21 5.39
C PHE A 45 3.40 19.94 4.29
N ASN A 46 3.73 20.22 3.03
CA ASN A 46 2.79 20.19 1.91
C ASN A 46 2.93 18.93 1.04
N ARG A 47 3.60 17.86 1.53
CA ARG A 47 3.69 16.60 0.79
C ARG A 47 2.38 15.86 0.88
N LEU A 48 1.61 15.90 -0.18
CA LEU A 48 0.37 15.12 -0.31
C LEU A 48 0.66 13.61 -0.35
N ILE A 49 -0.18 12.87 0.35
CA ILE A 49 -0.20 11.40 0.34
C ILE A 49 -1.52 10.96 -0.25
N GLY A 50 -1.44 10.35 -1.43
CA GLY A 50 -2.61 9.85 -2.16
C GLY A 50 -2.84 8.35 -1.93
N THR A 51 -3.83 7.83 -2.63
CA THR A 51 -4.26 6.42 -2.58
C THR A 51 -3.11 5.46 -2.84
N ASP A 52 -2.17 5.78 -3.72
CA ASP A 52 -1.04 4.92 -4.05
C ASP A 52 -0.19 4.55 -2.82
N CYS A 53 -0.01 5.47 -1.87
CA CYS A 53 0.68 5.19 -0.61
C CYS A 53 -0.17 4.27 0.28
N PHE A 54 -1.46 4.57 0.41
CA PHE A 54 -2.38 3.78 1.23
C PHE A 54 -2.58 2.36 0.69
N GLU A 55 -2.53 2.15 -0.63
CA GLU A 55 -2.66 0.83 -1.24
C GLU A 55 -1.59 -0.17 -0.77
N CYS A 56 -0.42 0.31 -0.33
CA CYS A 56 0.66 -0.51 0.24
C CYS A 56 0.75 -0.40 1.77
N HIS A 57 0.28 0.70 2.37
CA HIS A 57 0.46 0.98 3.80
C HIS A 57 -0.81 0.87 4.63
N SER A 58 -1.96 0.55 4.01
CA SER A 58 -3.23 0.29 4.70
C SER A 58 -3.97 -0.90 4.11
N SER A 59 -4.97 -1.39 4.81
CA SER A 59 -5.86 -2.42 4.28
C SER A 59 -6.88 -1.86 3.30
N TYR A 60 -7.33 -0.63 3.51
CA TYR A 60 -8.30 0.04 2.65
C TYR A 60 -8.40 1.53 2.97
N ILE A 61 -8.71 2.32 1.96
CA ILE A 61 -9.28 3.67 2.05
C ILE A 61 -10.12 3.94 0.80
N SER A 62 -11.29 4.52 0.99
CA SER A 62 -12.13 4.99 -0.11
C SER A 62 -11.66 6.36 -0.59
N HIS A 63 -11.71 6.58 -1.88
CA HIS A 63 -11.38 7.87 -2.50
C HIS A 63 -12.32 8.19 -3.66
N LYS A 64 -12.43 9.46 -3.96
CA LYS A 64 -13.08 9.97 -5.16
C LYS A 64 -12.06 10.76 -5.97
N LYS A 65 -12.02 10.55 -7.28
CA LYS A 65 -11.27 11.44 -8.15
C LYS A 65 -12.01 12.77 -8.24
N ASN A 66 -11.29 13.86 -8.08
CA ASN A 66 -11.84 15.18 -8.42
C ASN A 66 -11.79 15.34 -9.94
N THR A 67 -12.92 15.16 -10.60
CA THR A 67 -13.06 15.23 -12.05
C THR A 67 -12.80 16.62 -12.66
N ALA A 68 -12.61 17.64 -11.84
CA ALA A 68 -12.26 19.00 -12.29
C ALA A 68 -10.78 19.15 -12.71
N ALA A 69 -9.91 18.19 -12.37
CA ALA A 69 -8.52 18.17 -12.79
C ALA A 69 -8.31 16.96 -13.71
N GLY A 70 -7.86 17.20 -14.91
CA GLY A 70 -7.76 16.21 -15.98
C GLY A 70 -6.93 14.96 -15.63
N ASP A 71 -6.98 13.95 -16.47
CA ASP A 71 -6.31 12.65 -16.34
C ASP A 71 -4.77 12.74 -16.33
N HIS A 72 -4.16 13.14 -15.22
CA HIS A 72 -2.70 13.12 -15.03
C HIS A 72 -2.26 12.10 -13.96
N TYR A 73 -1.32 11.23 -14.34
CA TYR A 73 -0.96 9.97 -13.68
C TYR A 73 0.23 10.03 -12.70
N PHE A 74 0.74 11.20 -12.32
CA PHE A 74 1.89 11.32 -11.40
C PHE A 74 1.52 12.11 -10.13
N ALA A 75 2.45 12.54 -9.34
CA ALA A 75 2.24 13.25 -8.07
C ALA A 75 1.17 14.35 -8.10
N ALA A 76 0.81 14.83 -9.30
CA ALA A 76 -0.36 15.64 -9.57
C ALA A 76 -1.69 14.93 -9.21
N ASP A 77 -1.76 13.59 -9.28
CA ASP A 77 -3.00 12.83 -9.00
C ASP A 77 -3.35 12.86 -7.52
N ALA A 78 -2.35 12.88 -6.63
CA ALA A 78 -2.59 13.04 -5.19
C ALA A 78 -3.26 14.39 -4.87
N ALA A 79 -3.05 15.41 -5.69
CA ALA A 79 -3.69 16.71 -5.54
C ALA A 79 -5.17 16.72 -5.93
N VAL A 80 -5.61 15.72 -6.68
CA VAL A 80 -6.98 15.57 -7.19
C VAL A 80 -7.80 14.51 -6.47
N GLU A 81 -7.18 13.71 -5.61
CA GLU A 81 -7.88 12.71 -4.82
C GLU A 81 -8.53 13.32 -3.58
N ILE A 82 -9.78 12.99 -3.37
CA ILE A 82 -10.54 13.26 -2.14
C ILE A 82 -10.62 11.94 -1.37
N LEU A 83 -9.96 11.88 -0.22
CA LEU A 83 -9.90 10.69 0.60
C LEU A 83 -11.01 10.69 1.64
N ASP A 84 -11.70 9.57 1.81
CA ASP A 84 -12.62 9.39 2.94
C ASP A 84 -11.86 8.79 4.13
N LYS A 85 -11.39 9.66 5.03
CA LYS A 85 -10.66 9.26 6.24
C LYS A 85 -11.43 8.30 7.15
N ASN A 86 -12.78 8.33 7.12
CA ASN A 86 -13.60 7.45 7.95
C ASN A 86 -13.63 6.01 7.42
N SER A 87 -13.27 5.81 6.16
CA SER A 87 -13.13 4.49 5.54
C SER A 87 -11.75 3.87 5.75
N LEU A 88 -10.80 4.60 6.34
CA LEU A 88 -9.43 4.14 6.50
C LEU A 88 -9.32 2.95 7.46
N VAL A 89 -8.86 1.82 6.94
CA VAL A 89 -8.52 0.62 7.71
C VAL A 89 -7.01 0.55 7.83
N LEU A 90 -6.50 0.94 9.00
CA LEU A 90 -5.06 1.03 9.28
C LEU A 90 -4.37 -0.34 9.27
N GLY A 91 -3.12 -0.33 8.81
CA GLY A 91 -2.24 -1.49 8.77
C GLY A 91 -2.63 -2.47 7.66
N ILE A 92 -1.81 -3.50 7.49
CA ILE A 92 -2.05 -4.60 6.54
C ILE A 92 -2.70 -5.74 7.28
N GLY A 93 -4.02 -5.88 7.13
CA GLY A 93 -4.80 -6.95 7.75
C GLY A 93 -4.69 -8.27 6.96
N CYS A 94 -5.11 -9.35 7.61
CA CYS A 94 -5.05 -10.71 7.03
C CYS A 94 -5.75 -10.80 5.65
N GLN A 95 -6.83 -10.05 5.48
CA GLN A 95 -7.63 -10.08 4.25
C GLN A 95 -6.87 -9.54 3.02
N ARG A 96 -5.83 -8.72 3.21
CA ARG A 96 -4.99 -8.24 2.09
C ARG A 96 -4.23 -9.38 1.40
N CYS A 97 -3.87 -10.41 2.17
CA CYS A 97 -3.12 -11.56 1.66
C CYS A 97 -3.97 -12.83 1.53
N HIS A 98 -5.06 -12.93 2.26
CA HIS A 98 -5.87 -14.15 2.33
C HIS A 98 -7.26 -14.01 1.69
N GLY A 99 -7.62 -12.81 1.25
CA GLY A 99 -8.95 -12.50 0.69
C GLY A 99 -10.01 -12.24 1.76
N PRO A 100 -11.28 -12.06 1.36
CA PRO A 100 -12.38 -11.77 2.27
C PRO A 100 -12.55 -12.86 3.33
N ALA A 101 -12.66 -12.47 4.61
CA ALA A 101 -12.61 -13.41 5.73
C ALA A 101 -13.98 -13.69 6.40
N ALA A 102 -15.07 -13.08 5.96
CA ALA A 102 -16.38 -13.25 6.63
C ALA A 102 -16.82 -14.73 6.68
N ALA A 103 -16.78 -15.43 5.56
CA ALA A 103 -17.14 -16.84 5.49
C ALA A 103 -16.16 -17.74 6.29
N HIS A 104 -14.88 -17.36 6.36
CA HIS A 104 -13.87 -18.04 7.18
C HIS A 104 -14.18 -17.90 8.67
N VAL A 105 -14.52 -16.71 9.12
CA VAL A 105 -14.89 -16.45 10.52
C VAL A 105 -16.15 -17.24 10.89
N ASN A 106 -17.18 -17.19 10.05
CA ASN A 106 -18.43 -17.94 10.29
C ASN A 106 -18.15 -19.45 10.37
N PHE A 107 -17.38 -19.99 9.42
CA PHE A 107 -17.02 -21.41 9.40
C PHE A 107 -16.33 -21.85 10.71
N HIS A 108 -15.37 -21.08 11.21
CA HIS A 108 -14.67 -21.44 12.44
C HIS A 108 -15.48 -21.17 13.72
N THR A 109 -16.43 -20.25 13.67
CA THR A 109 -17.39 -20.03 14.76
C THR A 109 -18.35 -21.23 14.91
N GLU A 110 -18.81 -21.75 13.77
CA GLU A 110 -19.70 -22.91 13.73
C GLU A 110 -18.96 -24.24 13.94
N ASN A 111 -17.67 -24.30 13.66
CA ASN A 111 -16.84 -25.50 13.74
C ASN A 111 -15.60 -25.27 14.63
N PRO A 112 -15.77 -25.04 15.94
CA PRO A 112 -14.66 -24.80 16.84
C PRO A 112 -13.73 -26.03 16.88
N GLY A 113 -12.42 -25.80 16.75
CA GLY A 113 -11.40 -26.85 16.75
C GLY A 113 -11.02 -27.41 15.36
N LYS A 114 -11.72 -27.06 14.29
CA LYS A 114 -11.26 -27.38 12.93
C LYS A 114 -10.03 -26.55 12.57
N GLN A 115 -8.97 -27.23 12.09
CA GLN A 115 -7.68 -26.60 11.71
C GLN A 115 -7.50 -26.47 10.19
N THR A 116 -8.59 -26.45 9.42
CA THR A 116 -8.55 -26.28 7.97
C THR A 116 -8.67 -24.81 7.61
N ALA A 117 -8.09 -24.40 6.49
CA ALA A 117 -8.23 -23.04 5.96
C ALA A 117 -9.60 -22.82 5.28
N GLY A 118 -10.70 -23.18 5.96
CA GLY A 118 -12.06 -23.10 5.40
C GLY A 118 -12.39 -21.69 4.92
N HIS A 119 -12.82 -21.56 3.67
CA HIS A 119 -13.31 -20.33 3.05
C HIS A 119 -12.32 -19.14 3.02
N ILE A 120 -11.01 -19.43 3.03
CA ILE A 120 -9.95 -18.42 2.89
C ILE A 120 -8.81 -18.98 2.04
N THR A 121 -8.10 -18.13 1.32
CA THR A 121 -6.97 -18.58 0.51
C THR A 121 -5.75 -18.85 1.39
N ALA A 122 -5.32 -20.10 1.47
CA ALA A 122 -4.07 -20.45 2.13
C ALA A 122 -2.90 -20.26 1.15
N ASN A 123 -1.83 -19.60 1.59
CA ASN A 123 -0.68 -19.31 0.73
C ASN A 123 -0.07 -20.58 0.08
N LYS A 124 -0.09 -21.70 0.79
CA LYS A 124 0.38 -23.01 0.29
C LYS A 124 -0.43 -23.58 -0.90
N THR A 125 -1.64 -23.05 -1.16
CA THR A 125 -2.48 -23.48 -2.29
C THR A 125 -2.19 -22.68 -3.55
N LEU A 126 -1.42 -21.60 -3.45
CA LEU A 126 -0.98 -20.77 -4.55
C LEU A 126 0.27 -21.36 -5.20
N ASN A 127 0.38 -21.26 -6.52
CA ASN A 127 1.62 -21.58 -7.21
C ASN A 127 2.70 -20.53 -6.93
N ARG A 128 3.96 -20.81 -7.32
CA ARG A 128 5.10 -19.93 -7.05
C ARG A 128 4.89 -18.50 -7.57
N GLN A 129 4.38 -18.33 -8.79
CA GLN A 129 4.15 -17.02 -9.37
C GLN A 129 3.10 -16.24 -8.59
N GLN A 130 1.99 -16.86 -8.23
CA GLN A 130 0.93 -16.24 -7.45
C GLN A 130 1.39 -15.80 -6.05
N GLN A 131 2.27 -16.62 -5.42
CA GLN A 131 2.90 -16.24 -4.14
C GLN A 131 3.79 -15.01 -4.28
N LEU A 132 4.57 -14.93 -5.36
CA LEU A 132 5.41 -13.77 -5.66
C LEU A 132 4.55 -12.53 -5.96
N ASP A 133 3.53 -12.68 -6.80
CA ASP A 133 2.63 -11.59 -7.19
C ASP A 133 1.90 -10.99 -5.99
N GLN A 134 1.53 -11.83 -5.02
CA GLN A 134 0.92 -11.38 -3.76
C GLN A 134 1.84 -10.47 -2.94
N CYS A 135 3.13 -10.70 -2.95
CA CYS A 135 4.10 -9.80 -2.32
C CYS A 135 4.40 -8.59 -3.21
N ALA A 136 4.57 -8.84 -4.50
CA ALA A 136 4.97 -7.85 -5.48
C ALA A 136 3.91 -6.75 -5.71
N VAL A 137 2.63 -7.00 -5.42
CA VAL A 137 1.59 -5.96 -5.51
C VAL A 137 1.93 -4.72 -4.67
N CYS A 138 2.66 -4.89 -3.56
CA CYS A 138 3.15 -3.79 -2.72
C CYS A 138 4.68 -3.59 -2.84
N HIS A 139 5.44 -4.64 -3.19
CA HIS A 139 6.91 -4.63 -3.15
C HIS A 139 7.58 -4.57 -4.52
N SER A 140 6.86 -4.32 -5.60
CA SER A 140 7.43 -4.23 -6.95
C SER A 140 7.81 -2.81 -7.41
N GLY A 141 7.79 -1.83 -6.50
CA GLY A 141 8.08 -0.43 -6.81
C GLY A 141 6.84 0.37 -7.23
N ASN A 142 7.01 1.69 -7.35
CA ASN A 142 5.97 2.63 -7.74
C ASN A 142 6.19 3.20 -9.16
N ASP A 143 7.18 2.72 -9.88
CA ASP A 143 7.54 3.16 -11.24
C ASP A 143 6.68 2.51 -12.33
N LYS A 144 5.87 1.53 -11.97
CA LYS A 144 4.98 0.84 -12.92
C LYS A 144 3.67 1.59 -13.07
N ARG A 145 3.24 1.77 -14.32
CA ARG A 145 1.94 2.35 -14.61
C ARG A 145 0.82 1.41 -14.14
N LYS A 146 0.04 1.87 -13.16
CA LYS A 146 -1.09 1.14 -12.61
C LYS A 146 -2.26 1.13 -13.60
N ILE A 147 -2.87 -0.04 -13.81
CA ILE A 147 -4.08 -0.23 -14.63
C ILE A 147 -5.32 -0.16 -13.75
N GLN A 148 -5.22 -0.71 -12.54
CA GLN A 148 -6.31 -0.71 -11.56
C GLN A 148 -5.77 -0.67 -10.13
N SER A 149 -6.64 -0.34 -9.17
CA SER A 149 -6.26 -0.21 -7.77
C SER A 149 -5.71 -1.51 -7.18
N ARG A 150 -4.60 -1.41 -6.44
CA ARG A 150 -4.02 -2.53 -5.68
C ARG A 150 -4.97 -3.07 -4.59
N PHE A 151 -5.96 -2.29 -4.15
CA PHE A 151 -6.99 -2.80 -3.23
C PHE A 151 -7.89 -3.87 -3.86
N MET A 152 -7.95 -3.90 -5.19
CA MET A 152 -8.74 -4.92 -5.92
C MET A 152 -8.01 -6.25 -6.07
N PHE A 153 -6.68 -6.30 -5.81
CA PHE A 153 -5.88 -7.52 -5.94
C PHE A 153 -6.39 -8.61 -5.00
N ARG A 154 -6.62 -9.80 -5.55
CA ARG A 154 -7.04 -10.99 -4.81
C ARG A 154 -5.93 -12.03 -4.81
N PRO A 155 -5.81 -12.83 -3.74
CA PRO A 155 -4.87 -13.96 -3.70
C PRO A 155 -5.09 -14.90 -4.89
N GLY A 156 -4.05 -15.08 -5.69
CA GLY A 156 -4.12 -15.90 -6.91
C GLY A 156 -4.25 -15.11 -8.21
N ASP A 157 -4.48 -13.80 -8.13
CA ASP A 157 -4.44 -12.93 -9.30
C ASP A 157 -3.02 -12.82 -9.86
N LEU A 158 -2.92 -12.44 -11.13
CA LEU A 158 -1.65 -12.14 -11.78
C LEU A 158 -1.38 -10.63 -11.67
N LEU A 159 -0.17 -10.27 -11.25
CA LEU A 159 0.24 -8.88 -11.11
C LEU A 159 0.15 -8.09 -12.43
N ALA A 160 0.35 -8.75 -13.56
CA ALA A 160 0.22 -8.17 -14.90
C ALA A 160 -1.18 -7.61 -15.19
N ASN A 161 -2.21 -8.03 -14.46
CA ASN A 161 -3.56 -7.47 -14.60
C ASN A 161 -3.72 -6.12 -13.88
N TYR A 162 -2.74 -5.73 -13.06
CA TYR A 162 -2.78 -4.52 -12.23
C TYR A 162 -1.79 -3.46 -12.67
N PHE A 163 -0.76 -3.85 -13.41
CA PHE A 163 0.29 -2.96 -13.89
C PHE A 163 0.62 -3.21 -15.35
N LEU A 164 0.86 -2.15 -16.09
CA LEU A 164 1.49 -2.28 -17.40
C LEU A 164 2.95 -2.72 -17.21
N PRO A 165 3.48 -3.51 -18.17
CA PRO A 165 4.92 -3.80 -18.19
C PRO A 165 5.71 -2.50 -18.10
N ALA A 166 6.76 -2.48 -17.28
CA ALA A 166 7.68 -1.37 -17.27
C ALA A 166 8.27 -1.23 -18.68
N ALA A 167 8.20 -0.04 -19.26
CA ALA A 167 9.05 0.27 -20.42
C ALA A 167 10.50 0.03 -20.00
N VAL A 168 11.31 -0.55 -20.88
CA VAL A 168 12.68 -1.01 -20.65
C VAL A 168 13.40 -0.18 -19.59
N ALA A 169 13.88 -0.84 -18.55
CA ALA A 169 14.53 -0.19 -17.42
C ALA A 169 15.66 0.73 -17.91
N ASP A 170 15.51 2.01 -17.64
CA ASP A 170 16.61 2.96 -17.79
C ASP A 170 17.66 2.61 -16.73
N SER A 171 18.79 2.06 -17.17
CA SER A 171 19.89 1.65 -16.31
C SER A 171 20.54 2.80 -15.51
N THR A 172 20.09 4.04 -15.75
CA THR A 172 20.57 5.25 -15.05
C THR A 172 19.70 5.65 -13.85
N ARG A 173 18.57 4.97 -13.60
CA ARG A 173 17.73 5.27 -12.46
C ARG A 173 18.34 4.76 -11.17
N HIS A 174 18.51 5.67 -10.22
CA HIS A 174 18.88 5.33 -8.84
C HIS A 174 17.80 4.45 -8.20
N PHE A 175 18.24 3.40 -7.52
CA PHE A 175 17.38 2.58 -6.67
C PHE A 175 16.88 3.41 -5.50
N ASP A 176 15.59 3.64 -5.42
CA ASP A 176 14.97 4.14 -4.20
C ASP A 176 14.35 2.96 -3.42
N VAL A 177 13.94 3.22 -2.18
CA VAL A 177 13.32 2.19 -1.31
C VAL A 177 12.02 1.61 -1.86
N HIS A 178 11.42 2.21 -2.87
CA HIS A 178 10.20 1.79 -3.53
C HIS A 178 10.44 1.27 -4.97
N GLY A 179 11.62 1.48 -5.52
CA GLY A 179 12.04 0.96 -6.81
C GLY A 179 12.90 -0.29 -6.63
N ASN A 180 12.60 -1.39 -7.31
CA ASN A 180 13.48 -2.56 -7.45
C ASN A 180 13.73 -3.37 -6.16
N GLN A 181 12.68 -3.85 -5.51
CA GLN A 181 12.82 -4.89 -4.48
C GLN A 181 12.78 -6.33 -5.06
N PHE A 182 12.68 -6.48 -6.39
CA PHE A 182 12.73 -7.78 -7.10
C PHE A 182 13.44 -7.67 -8.43
#